data_1758ac97574f1047db2c35657193eee5
#
_entry.id   1758ac97574f1047db2c35657193eee5
#
_cell.length_a   1.000
_cell.length_b   1.000
_cell.length_c   1.000
_cell.angle_alpha   90.00
_cell.angle_beta   90.00
_cell.angle_gamma   90.00
#
_symmetry.space_group_name_H-M   'P 1'
#
loop_
_entity.id
_entity.type
_entity.pdbx_description
1 polymer ?
#
loop_
_entity_poly.entity_id
_entity_poly.type
_entity_poly.pdbx_seq_one_letter_code
_entity_poly.pdbx_strand_id
1 'polypeptide(L)'
;WDFAVQARGHHNTEKLGDNCRLWLEKHVLGEKHFWPGRPQSIIKLDSKGVPELHLTPANQAEIKELQVYQCLKTSNNIARFWRDVDSVRQGNTWVAKLPVMNVDDYVFSYANIRYQNDCVLSSGFEAVIPSNLGKAVATDKKSDLISDGTGQWSHVGPAEGVGGVQGFRPLDNRRGTRNIQFSDPKWKAPRESKLSFRFYCTQPQKVVLSANRRFTTDLEITASNDWQSMTLPAKQLLSHGVGLSDWSVADSISIMPKPGSDITKVVFAEFKWVE
;
A
#
# COMPACT_ATOMS: atom_id res chain seq x y z
N TRP A 1 27.17 0.25 4.16
CA TRP A 1 26.37 0.15 2.94
C TRP A 1 25.21 1.14 3.02
N ASP A 2 25.15 2.06 2.07
CA ASP A 2 24.01 2.95 1.88
C ASP A 2 23.03 2.28 0.92
N PHE A 3 21.75 2.40 1.19
CA PHE A 3 20.70 1.75 0.39
C PHE A 3 19.44 2.61 0.31
N ALA A 4 18.61 2.31 -0.66
CA ALA A 4 17.27 2.84 -0.77
C ALA A 4 16.27 1.68 -0.92
N VAL A 5 15.17 1.76 -0.19
CA VAL A 5 14.12 0.73 -0.14
C VAL A 5 12.89 1.24 -0.89
N GLN A 6 12.31 0.40 -1.73
CA GLN A 6 11.02 0.70 -2.37
C GLN A 6 9.87 0.10 -1.57
N ALA A 7 8.98 0.94 -1.07
CA ALA A 7 7.77 0.51 -0.37
C ALA A 7 6.79 -0.25 -1.29
N ARG A 8 6.75 0.13 -2.56
CA ARG A 8 5.77 -0.35 -3.55
C ARG A 8 6.43 -0.51 -4.90
N GLY A 9 7.40 -1.35 -4.99
CA GLY A 9 8.12 -1.55 -6.23
C GLY A 9 8.62 -2.97 -6.36
N HIS A 10 8.79 -3.42 -7.59
CA HIS A 10 9.40 -4.70 -7.89
C HIS A 10 10.33 -4.47 -9.08
N HIS A 11 11.62 -4.54 -8.84
CA HIS A 11 12.67 -4.35 -9.86
C HIS A 11 12.63 -3.02 -10.62
N ASN A 12 11.93 -1.99 -10.09
CA ASN A 12 11.88 -0.69 -10.71
C ASN A 12 12.74 0.30 -9.94
N THR A 13 13.80 0.78 -10.55
CA THR A 13 14.75 1.74 -9.97
C THR A 13 14.38 3.21 -10.24
N GLU A 14 13.40 3.50 -11.10
CA GLU A 14 13.04 4.88 -11.50
C GLU A 14 12.66 5.76 -10.29
N LYS A 15 12.03 5.17 -9.27
CA LYS A 15 11.67 5.90 -8.06
C LYS A 15 12.83 6.11 -7.08
N LEU A 16 13.97 5.48 -7.30
CA LEU A 16 15.15 5.60 -6.45
C LEU A 16 16.08 6.76 -6.89
N GLY A 17 15.63 7.58 -7.82
CA GLY A 17 16.40 8.69 -8.32
C GLY A 17 17.68 8.25 -9.02
N ASP A 18 18.67 9.12 -9.01
CA ASP A 18 19.95 8.94 -9.70
C ASP A 18 20.99 8.17 -8.88
N ASN A 19 20.59 7.41 -7.87
CA ASN A 19 21.51 6.77 -6.91
C ASN A 19 22.66 6.00 -7.58
N CYS A 20 22.35 5.18 -8.59
CA CYS A 20 23.40 4.40 -9.27
C CYS A 20 24.40 5.30 -9.99
N ARG A 21 23.94 6.33 -10.69
CA ARG A 21 24.79 7.29 -11.39
C ARG A 21 25.65 8.06 -10.39
N LEU A 22 25.04 8.69 -9.39
CA LEU A 22 25.72 9.47 -8.36
C LEU A 22 26.74 8.64 -7.57
N TRP A 23 26.41 7.36 -7.28
CA TRP A 23 27.32 6.44 -6.61
C TRP A 23 28.56 6.16 -7.47
N LEU A 24 28.37 5.84 -8.77
CA LEU A 24 29.47 5.58 -9.70
C LEU A 24 30.35 6.81 -9.86
N GLU A 25 29.77 7.99 -10.08
CA GLU A 25 30.49 9.25 -10.23
C GLU A 25 31.35 9.53 -8.99
N LYS A 26 30.80 9.37 -7.78
CA LYS A 26 31.53 9.61 -6.54
C LYS A 26 32.60 8.57 -6.22
N HIS A 27 32.25 7.29 -6.29
CA HIS A 27 33.10 6.23 -5.75
C HIS A 27 34.01 5.57 -6.79
N VAL A 28 33.70 5.68 -8.07
CA VAL A 28 34.47 5.07 -9.15
C VAL A 28 35.23 6.14 -9.95
N LEU A 29 34.56 7.25 -10.32
CA LEU A 29 35.17 8.32 -11.12
C LEU A 29 35.84 9.37 -10.26
N GLY A 30 35.65 9.36 -8.94
CA GLY A 30 36.27 10.30 -8.02
C GLY A 30 35.72 11.73 -8.09
N GLU A 31 34.52 11.89 -8.63
CA GLU A 31 33.90 13.21 -8.73
C GLU A 31 33.44 13.71 -7.34
N LYS A 32 33.53 15.02 -7.13
CA LYS A 32 33.17 15.68 -5.87
C LYS A 32 31.65 15.91 -5.76
N HIS A 33 30.84 14.87 -5.87
CA HIS A 33 29.42 14.99 -5.63
C HIS A 33 29.07 14.95 -4.15
N PHE A 34 27.99 15.66 -3.80
CA PHE A 34 27.36 15.53 -2.50
C PHE A 34 26.75 14.14 -2.39
N TRP A 35 27.21 13.38 -1.39
CA TRP A 35 26.62 12.12 -0.99
C TRP A 35 26.24 12.24 0.49
N PRO A 36 24.93 12.20 0.82
CA PRO A 36 24.48 12.42 2.19
C PRO A 36 24.91 11.24 3.08
N GLY A 37 25.09 11.54 4.36
CA GLY A 37 25.25 10.50 5.37
C GLY A 37 23.98 9.69 5.58
N ARG A 38 24.12 8.47 6.11
CA ARG A 38 22.99 7.60 6.40
C ARG A 38 22.08 8.22 7.48
N PRO A 39 20.77 8.33 7.23
CA PRO A 39 19.83 8.79 8.23
C PRO A 39 19.76 7.84 9.44
N GLN A 40 19.69 8.39 10.65
CA GLN A 40 19.49 7.63 11.88
C GLN A 40 18.01 7.57 12.18
N SER A 41 17.52 6.40 12.61
CA SER A 41 16.12 6.21 12.99
C SER A 41 16.00 5.36 14.27
N ILE A 42 14.91 5.59 15.01
CA ILE A 42 14.55 4.79 16.18
C ILE A 42 13.05 4.91 16.43
N ILE A 43 12.41 3.80 16.83
CA ILE A 43 11.03 3.82 17.30
C ILE A 43 11.03 3.99 18.83
N LYS A 44 10.22 4.95 19.33
CA LYS A 44 9.97 5.22 20.74
C LYS A 44 8.48 5.37 21.01
N LEU A 45 8.07 5.38 22.26
CA LEU A 45 6.72 5.78 22.66
C LEU A 45 6.70 7.30 22.96
N ASP A 46 5.64 7.97 22.51
CA ASP A 46 5.35 9.34 22.95
C ASP A 46 4.85 9.36 24.40
N SER A 47 4.57 10.54 24.94
CA SER A 47 4.07 10.71 26.31
C SER A 47 2.69 10.08 26.58
N LYS A 48 1.97 9.70 25.52
CA LYS A 48 0.66 9.02 25.58
C LYS A 48 0.77 7.53 25.31
N GLY A 49 1.98 7.00 25.07
CA GLY A 49 2.22 5.60 24.75
C GLY A 49 2.04 5.23 23.28
N VAL A 50 1.90 6.20 22.36
CA VAL A 50 1.79 5.94 20.94
C VAL A 50 3.19 5.73 20.35
N PRO A 51 3.45 4.65 19.57
CA PRO A 51 4.72 4.50 18.88
C PRO A 51 4.98 5.62 17.87
N GLU A 52 6.20 6.13 17.85
CA GLU A 52 6.67 7.16 16.92
C GLU A 52 8.03 6.77 16.33
N LEU A 53 8.20 6.96 15.02
CA LEU A 53 9.52 6.94 14.38
C LEU A 53 10.16 8.31 14.56
N HIS A 54 11.30 8.35 15.21
CA HIS A 54 12.17 9.52 15.28
C HIS A 54 13.30 9.34 14.26
N LEU A 55 13.39 10.28 13.33
CA LEU A 55 14.33 10.25 12.21
C LEU A 55 15.22 11.48 12.23
N THR A 56 16.53 11.27 12.22
CA THR A 56 17.52 12.36 12.14
C THR A 56 18.33 12.21 10.86
N PRO A 57 18.00 12.97 9.80
CA PRO A 57 18.81 13.03 8.58
C PRO A 57 20.16 13.67 8.85
N ALA A 58 21.21 13.17 8.20
CA ALA A 58 22.55 13.73 8.35
C ALA A 58 22.71 15.15 7.77
N ASN A 59 22.02 15.43 6.66
CA ASN A 59 22.17 16.68 5.89
C ASN A 59 20.81 17.34 5.64
N GLN A 60 20.30 18.04 6.64
CA GLN A 60 18.92 18.57 6.63
C GLN A 60 18.67 19.69 5.64
N ALA A 61 19.67 20.53 5.34
CA ALA A 61 19.54 21.63 4.39
C ALA A 61 19.30 21.16 2.94
N GLU A 62 19.71 19.92 2.64
CA GLU A 62 19.65 19.35 1.30
C GLU A 62 18.42 18.45 1.06
N ILE A 63 17.50 18.38 2.02
CA ILE A 63 16.29 17.53 1.92
C ILE A 63 15.30 18.20 0.96
N LYS A 64 14.92 17.46 -0.09
CA LYS A 64 13.86 17.81 -1.04
C LYS A 64 12.52 17.22 -0.63
N GLU A 65 12.51 15.95 -0.17
CA GLU A 65 11.32 15.20 0.19
C GLU A 65 11.67 14.14 1.26
N LEU A 66 10.72 13.87 2.15
CA LEU A 66 10.83 12.83 3.16
C LEU A 66 9.53 12.06 3.23
N GLN A 67 9.60 10.75 3.07
CA GLN A 67 8.47 9.83 3.13
C GLN A 67 8.72 8.77 4.18
N VAL A 68 7.77 8.62 5.12
CA VAL A 68 7.80 7.58 6.15
C VAL A 68 6.82 6.48 5.78
N TYR A 69 7.22 5.24 6.02
CA TYR A 69 6.41 4.06 5.75
C TYR A 69 6.25 3.22 7.01
N GLN A 70 5.05 2.69 7.20
CA GLN A 70 4.69 1.77 8.27
C GLN A 70 4.07 0.50 7.70
N CYS A 71 4.41 -0.65 8.30
CA CYS A 71 3.74 -1.92 8.07
C CYS A 71 3.47 -2.60 9.42
N LEU A 72 2.35 -3.28 9.54
CA LEU A 72 1.93 -3.94 10.78
C LEU A 72 1.96 -5.46 10.62
N LYS A 73 2.30 -6.15 11.71
CA LYS A 73 2.10 -7.58 11.99
C LYS A 73 2.91 -8.56 11.14
N THR A 74 2.91 -8.47 9.82
CA THR A 74 3.50 -9.52 8.98
C THR A 74 5.02 -9.44 8.90
N SER A 75 5.69 -10.54 9.18
CA SER A 75 7.13 -10.71 8.94
C SER A 75 7.43 -11.07 7.47
N ASN A 76 6.44 -11.49 6.69
CA ASN A 76 6.62 -11.82 5.29
C ASN A 76 6.81 -10.54 4.45
N ASN A 77 8.02 -10.33 3.95
CA ASN A 77 8.40 -9.14 3.19
C ASN A 77 7.69 -9.03 1.83
N ILE A 78 7.29 -10.14 1.23
CA ILE A 78 6.62 -10.16 -0.09
C ILE A 78 5.16 -9.69 0.02
N ALA A 79 4.51 -9.94 1.14
CA ALA A 79 3.11 -9.62 1.39
C ALA A 79 2.91 -8.33 2.19
N ARG A 80 3.97 -7.59 2.52
CA ARG A 80 3.85 -6.36 3.30
C ARG A 80 3.15 -5.27 2.52
N PHE A 81 2.09 -4.73 3.13
CA PHE A 81 1.50 -3.49 2.70
C PHE A 81 2.12 -2.33 3.49
N TRP A 82 2.76 -1.41 2.79
CA TRP A 82 3.36 -0.23 3.38
C TRP A 82 2.41 0.94 3.31
N ARG A 83 2.02 1.46 4.46
CA ARG A 83 1.25 2.70 4.60
C ARG A 83 2.19 3.89 4.54
N ASP A 84 1.79 4.94 3.87
CA ASP A 84 2.42 6.25 4.03
C ASP A 84 2.02 6.82 5.39
N VAL A 85 2.95 7.45 6.06
CA VAL A 85 2.74 8.07 7.37
C VAL A 85 3.25 9.51 7.31
N ASP A 86 2.40 10.43 7.73
CA ASP A 86 2.77 11.82 7.83
C ASP A 86 3.83 12.03 8.91
N SER A 87 4.79 12.91 8.63
CA SER A 87 5.84 13.27 9.57
C SER A 87 5.90 14.78 9.79
N VAL A 88 6.29 15.17 10.99
CA VAL A 88 6.41 16.56 11.39
C VAL A 88 7.85 16.83 11.80
N ARG A 89 8.43 17.91 11.28
CA ARG A 89 9.78 18.32 11.64
C ARG A 89 9.77 19.00 13.03
N GLN A 90 10.65 18.53 13.91
CA GLN A 90 10.89 19.06 15.25
C GLN A 90 12.39 19.35 15.42
N GLY A 91 12.79 20.57 15.10
CA GLY A 91 14.22 20.94 15.07
C GLY A 91 15.01 20.15 14.01
N ASN A 92 15.92 19.32 14.46
CA ASN A 92 16.74 18.46 13.61
C ASN A 92 16.20 17.02 13.44
N THR A 93 15.07 16.72 14.05
CA THR A 93 14.43 15.41 14.01
C THR A 93 13.09 15.52 13.29
N TRP A 94 12.74 14.49 12.53
CA TRP A 94 11.40 14.28 11.99
C TRP A 94 10.71 13.21 12.80
N VAL A 95 9.46 13.47 13.19
CA VAL A 95 8.66 12.55 14.03
C VAL A 95 7.43 12.12 13.25
N ALA A 96 7.23 10.82 13.13
CA ALA A 96 6.06 10.23 12.49
C ALA A 96 5.35 9.30 13.48
N LYS A 97 4.06 9.55 13.74
CA LYS A 97 3.25 8.66 14.57
C LYS A 97 2.95 7.36 13.84
N LEU A 98 3.15 6.24 14.52
CA LEU A 98 2.93 4.90 13.99
C LEU A 98 1.71 4.26 14.67
N PRO A 99 0.47 4.59 14.25
CA PRO A 99 -0.72 4.04 14.88
C PRO A 99 -0.79 2.53 14.74
N VAL A 100 -1.07 1.83 15.84
CA VAL A 100 -1.16 0.37 15.90
C VAL A 100 -2.54 -0.08 16.34
N MET A 101 -2.99 -1.23 15.86
CA MET A 101 -4.26 -1.86 16.28
C MET A 101 -4.08 -2.75 17.50
N ASN A 102 -2.88 -3.33 17.65
CA ASN A 102 -2.51 -4.19 18.77
C ASN A 102 -1.07 -3.89 19.15
N VAL A 103 -0.82 -3.66 20.43
CA VAL A 103 0.50 -3.31 20.95
C VAL A 103 1.47 -4.48 21.01
N ASP A 104 0.96 -5.71 20.92
CA ASP A 104 1.74 -6.97 20.94
C ASP A 104 2.10 -7.48 19.54
N ASP A 105 1.64 -6.82 18.49
CA ASP A 105 2.02 -7.11 17.11
C ASP A 105 3.26 -6.30 16.70
N TYR A 106 4.05 -6.84 15.79
CA TYR A 106 5.20 -6.11 15.21
C TYR A 106 4.76 -4.86 14.46
N VAL A 107 5.49 -3.78 14.70
CA VAL A 107 5.53 -2.56 13.87
C VAL A 107 6.84 -2.52 13.13
N PHE A 108 6.77 -2.36 11.82
CA PHE A 108 7.92 -2.13 10.96
C PHE A 108 7.82 -0.71 10.41
N SER A 109 8.93 0.02 10.40
CA SER A 109 8.97 1.36 9.83
C SER A 109 10.34 1.67 9.25
N TYR A 110 10.36 2.52 8.23
CA TYR A 110 11.55 3.17 7.69
C TYR A 110 11.13 4.45 6.97
N ALA A 111 12.11 5.28 6.62
CA ALA A 111 11.88 6.48 5.83
C ALA A 111 12.77 6.51 4.60
N ASN A 112 12.27 7.08 3.50
CA ASN A 112 13.05 7.49 2.34
C ASN A 112 13.23 9.00 2.36
N ILE A 113 14.46 9.45 2.15
CA ILE A 113 14.81 10.84 2.07
C ILE A 113 15.36 11.10 0.68
N ARG A 114 14.72 11.98 -0.07
CA ARG A 114 15.21 12.49 -1.35
C ARG A 114 15.91 13.82 -1.10
N TYR A 115 17.13 13.94 -1.56
CA TYR A 115 17.95 15.13 -1.47
C TYR A 115 17.84 15.99 -2.74
N GLN A 116 18.37 17.22 -2.71
CA GLN A 116 18.27 18.17 -3.82
C GLN A 116 18.94 17.68 -5.11
N ASN A 117 19.96 16.85 -5.00
CA ASN A 117 20.63 16.20 -6.14
C ASN A 117 19.94 14.92 -6.62
N ASP A 118 18.69 14.67 -6.20
CA ASP A 118 17.89 13.48 -6.46
C ASP A 118 18.46 12.15 -5.92
N CYS A 119 19.50 12.20 -5.08
CA CYS A 119 19.90 11.04 -4.29
C CYS A 119 18.79 10.65 -3.31
N VAL A 120 18.47 9.37 -3.23
CA VAL A 120 17.49 8.83 -2.26
C VAL A 120 18.19 7.87 -1.31
N LEU A 121 18.17 8.15 -0.01
CA LEU A 121 18.64 7.22 1.02
C LEU A 121 17.53 6.82 1.97
N SER A 122 17.52 5.54 2.33
CA SER A 122 16.64 5.03 3.38
C SER A 122 17.29 5.09 4.75
N SER A 123 16.48 5.33 5.76
CA SER A 123 16.86 5.11 7.17
C SER A 123 17.15 3.63 7.46
N GLY A 124 17.52 3.30 8.70
CA GLY A 124 17.44 1.96 9.22
C GLY A 124 16.02 1.40 9.08
N PHE A 125 15.94 0.09 8.95
CA PHE A 125 14.68 -0.64 9.00
C PHE A 125 14.40 -0.98 10.46
N GLU A 126 13.44 -0.29 11.07
CA GLU A 126 13.05 -0.50 12.45
C GLU A 126 11.98 -1.58 12.55
N ALA A 127 12.11 -2.46 13.56
CA ALA A 127 11.15 -3.52 13.84
C ALA A 127 11.00 -3.67 15.34
N VAL A 128 9.83 -3.36 15.89
CA VAL A 128 9.57 -3.43 17.33
C VAL A 128 8.20 -4.03 17.63
N ILE A 129 8.05 -4.58 18.83
CA ILE A 129 6.76 -4.86 19.46
C ILE A 129 6.52 -3.72 20.43
N PRO A 130 5.49 -2.86 20.25
CA PRO A 130 5.29 -1.66 21.06
C PRO A 130 5.23 -1.91 22.55
N SER A 131 4.60 -3.01 23.00
CA SER A 131 4.53 -3.36 24.44
C SER A 131 5.91 -3.60 25.07
N ASN A 132 6.94 -3.95 24.29
CA ASN A 132 8.31 -4.11 24.80
C ASN A 132 9.00 -2.76 25.05
N LEU A 133 8.47 -1.65 24.53
CA LEU A 133 9.01 -0.31 24.75
C LEU A 133 8.45 0.36 26.02
N GLY A 134 7.38 -0.21 26.62
CA GLY A 134 6.73 0.33 27.81
C GLY A 134 5.21 0.24 27.74
N LYS A 135 4.52 1.23 28.34
CA LYS A 135 3.05 1.32 28.33
C LYS A 135 2.55 1.82 26.99
N ALA A 136 2.58 0.97 25.99
CA ALA A 136 2.10 1.29 24.65
C ALA A 136 0.56 1.32 24.58
N VAL A 137 0.03 2.16 23.68
CA VAL A 137 -1.41 2.34 23.46
C VAL A 137 -1.75 2.11 21.98
N ALA A 138 -2.76 1.28 21.74
CA ALA A 138 -3.32 1.06 20.42
C ALA A 138 -4.21 2.25 20.02
N THR A 139 -3.93 2.86 18.89
CA THR A 139 -4.64 4.06 18.41
C THR A 139 -5.27 3.91 17.03
N ASP A 140 -4.92 2.84 16.30
CA ASP A 140 -5.54 2.55 15.00
C ASP A 140 -6.82 1.72 15.16
N LYS A 141 -7.72 1.84 14.20
CA LYS A 141 -9.00 1.14 14.19
C LYS A 141 -9.20 0.41 12.86
N LYS A 142 -9.98 -0.67 12.91
CA LYS A 142 -10.42 -1.38 11.73
C LYS A 142 -11.25 -0.48 10.82
N SER A 143 -11.11 -0.69 9.52
CA SER A 143 -11.89 0.01 8.49
C SER A 143 -12.60 -1.02 7.62
N ASP A 144 -13.91 -0.88 7.49
CA ASP A 144 -14.68 -1.67 6.53
C ASP A 144 -14.54 -1.09 5.11
N LEU A 145 -14.28 0.21 4.98
CA LEU A 145 -13.95 0.82 3.69
C LEU A 145 -12.50 0.50 3.32
N ILE A 146 -12.35 -0.24 2.23
CA ILE A 146 -11.05 -0.69 1.70
C ILE A 146 -10.50 0.38 0.76
N SER A 147 -11.35 0.88 -0.14
CA SER A 147 -10.96 1.90 -1.11
C SER A 147 -12.19 2.65 -1.60
N ASP A 148 -12.10 3.97 -1.62
CA ASP A 148 -13.11 4.89 -2.14
C ASP A 148 -12.75 5.44 -3.53
N GLY A 149 -11.59 5.10 -4.05
CA GLY A 149 -11.10 5.58 -5.34
C GLY A 149 -9.85 4.83 -5.78
N THR A 150 -8.83 5.55 -6.25
CA THR A 150 -7.56 4.97 -6.71
C THR A 150 -6.87 4.13 -5.65
N GLY A 151 -6.97 4.54 -4.40
CA GLY A 151 -6.47 3.80 -3.23
C GLY A 151 -5.10 3.19 -3.45
N GLN A 152 -4.94 1.94 -3.04
CA GLN A 152 -3.70 1.17 -3.17
C GLN A 152 -3.81 0.09 -4.27
N TRP A 153 -4.53 0.39 -5.33
CA TRP A 153 -4.62 -0.47 -6.51
C TRP A 153 -3.42 -0.27 -7.43
N SER A 154 -2.91 -1.36 -7.97
CA SER A 154 -1.82 -1.31 -8.96
C SER A 154 -2.37 -1.05 -10.36
N HIS A 155 -1.62 -0.33 -11.20
CA HIS A 155 -1.95 -0.08 -12.61
C HIS A 155 -3.33 0.53 -12.82
N VAL A 156 -3.69 1.52 -12.01
CA VAL A 156 -4.95 2.26 -12.12
C VAL A 156 -4.69 3.76 -12.25
N GLY A 157 -5.66 4.44 -12.85
CA GLY A 157 -5.77 5.89 -12.84
C GLY A 157 -7.10 6.33 -12.25
N PRO A 158 -7.19 7.60 -11.78
CA PRO A 158 -8.46 8.16 -11.35
C PRO A 158 -9.45 8.16 -12.52
N ALA A 159 -10.71 7.91 -12.23
CA ALA A 159 -11.77 7.94 -13.21
C ALA A 159 -13.06 8.41 -12.56
N GLU A 160 -13.84 9.14 -13.34
CA GLU A 160 -15.16 9.59 -12.93
C GLU A 160 -16.22 8.75 -13.63
N GLY A 161 -17.19 8.31 -12.86
CA GLY A 161 -18.39 7.68 -13.39
C GLY A 161 -19.55 8.65 -13.49
N VAL A 162 -20.75 8.14 -13.70
CA VAL A 162 -21.94 8.96 -13.78
C VAL A 162 -22.21 9.71 -12.47
N GLY A 163 -22.74 10.94 -12.58
CA GLY A 163 -23.09 11.76 -11.43
C GLY A 163 -21.90 12.34 -10.67
N GLY A 164 -20.70 12.41 -11.26
CA GLY A 164 -19.51 12.99 -10.63
C GLY A 164 -18.87 12.09 -9.57
N VAL A 165 -19.32 10.85 -9.41
CA VAL A 165 -18.76 9.93 -8.43
C VAL A 165 -17.37 9.49 -8.87
N GLN A 166 -16.39 9.76 -8.00
CA GLN A 166 -14.99 9.41 -8.23
C GLN A 166 -14.74 7.92 -7.99
N GLY A 167 -13.88 7.35 -8.80
CA GLY A 167 -13.47 5.96 -8.71
C GLY A 167 -12.10 5.77 -9.35
N PHE A 168 -11.80 4.55 -9.75
CA PHE A 168 -10.59 4.24 -10.50
C PHE A 168 -10.91 3.35 -11.70
N ARG A 169 -10.01 3.39 -12.68
CA ARG A 169 -10.06 2.55 -13.87
C ARG A 169 -8.69 1.89 -14.06
N PRO A 170 -8.64 0.58 -14.39
CA PRO A 170 -7.40 -0.05 -14.83
C PRO A 170 -6.84 0.63 -16.08
N LEU A 171 -5.51 0.84 -16.11
CA LEU A 171 -4.82 1.50 -17.22
C LEU A 171 -4.35 0.53 -18.30
N ASP A 172 -4.32 -0.76 -17.99
CA ASP A 172 -3.80 -1.79 -18.89
C ASP A 172 -4.72 -3.01 -18.89
N ASN A 173 -5.22 -3.32 -20.09
CA ASN A 173 -6.08 -4.50 -20.28
C ASN A 173 -5.35 -5.83 -20.16
N ARG A 174 -4.01 -5.87 -20.21
CA ARG A 174 -3.24 -7.12 -20.10
C ARG A 174 -2.94 -7.49 -18.65
N ARG A 175 -2.68 -6.48 -17.81
CA ARG A 175 -2.23 -6.67 -16.42
C ARG A 175 -3.38 -6.68 -15.41
N GLY A 176 -4.52 -6.07 -15.79
CA GLY A 176 -5.59 -5.82 -14.84
C GLY A 176 -5.15 -4.95 -13.66
N THR A 177 -5.75 -5.16 -12.51
CA THR A 177 -5.41 -4.42 -11.30
C THR A 177 -5.36 -5.33 -10.08
N ARG A 178 -4.60 -4.94 -9.06
CA ARG A 178 -4.44 -5.69 -7.81
C ARG A 178 -4.40 -4.74 -6.62
N ASN A 179 -5.00 -5.20 -5.52
CA ASN A 179 -4.91 -4.58 -4.21
C ASN A 179 -4.34 -5.58 -3.19
N ILE A 180 -3.34 -5.15 -2.41
CA ILE A 180 -2.69 -5.93 -1.36
C ILE A 180 -2.97 -5.36 0.04
N GLN A 181 -3.83 -4.37 0.16
CA GLN A 181 -4.22 -3.72 1.43
C GLN A 181 -4.81 -4.73 2.42
N PHE A 182 -5.43 -5.79 1.92
CA PHE A 182 -6.01 -6.88 2.73
C PHE A 182 -4.99 -7.63 3.59
N SER A 183 -3.70 -7.51 3.31
CA SER A 183 -2.65 -8.06 4.17
C SER A 183 -2.45 -7.26 5.45
N ASP A 184 -2.93 -6.03 5.50
CA ASP A 184 -2.83 -5.16 6.66
C ASP A 184 -4.03 -5.36 7.60
N PRO A 185 -3.82 -5.49 8.93
CA PRO A 185 -4.89 -5.71 9.91
C PRO A 185 -6.03 -4.68 9.84
N LYS A 186 -5.74 -3.44 9.45
CA LYS A 186 -6.73 -2.36 9.35
C LYS A 186 -7.84 -2.68 8.35
N TRP A 187 -7.49 -3.25 7.21
CA TRP A 187 -8.42 -3.56 6.12
C TRP A 187 -8.70 -5.06 5.95
N LYS A 188 -8.18 -5.87 6.86
CA LYS A 188 -8.48 -7.31 6.87
C LYS A 188 -9.97 -7.54 7.06
N ALA A 189 -10.55 -8.42 6.26
CA ALA A 189 -11.97 -8.73 6.33
C ALA A 189 -12.42 -9.17 7.74
N PRO A 190 -13.56 -8.69 8.25
CA PRO A 190 -14.24 -9.36 9.34
C PRO A 190 -14.61 -10.81 8.96
N ARG A 191 -14.75 -11.68 9.94
CA ARG A 191 -15.27 -13.05 9.68
C ARG A 191 -16.67 -12.97 9.10
N GLU A 192 -16.98 -13.89 8.17
CA GLU A 192 -18.29 -14.03 7.53
C GLU A 192 -18.74 -12.83 6.69
N SER A 193 -17.90 -11.80 6.57
CA SER A 193 -18.20 -10.64 5.72
C SER A 193 -18.17 -10.99 4.23
N LYS A 194 -18.83 -10.15 3.46
CA LYS A 194 -18.85 -10.20 2.00
C LYS A 194 -18.08 -9.01 1.44
N LEU A 195 -17.44 -9.17 0.28
CA LEU A 195 -16.84 -8.06 -0.46
C LEU A 195 -17.93 -7.36 -1.26
N SER A 196 -18.10 -6.06 -1.05
CA SER A 196 -19.00 -5.22 -1.84
C SER A 196 -18.22 -4.15 -2.55
N PHE A 197 -18.59 -3.85 -3.79
CA PHE A 197 -18.02 -2.76 -4.56
C PHE A 197 -19.03 -2.22 -5.58
N ARG A 198 -18.79 -0.99 -6.03
CA ARG A 198 -19.56 -0.37 -7.12
C ARG A 198 -18.76 -0.40 -8.40
N PHE A 199 -19.48 -0.44 -9.52
CA PHE A 199 -18.88 -0.32 -10.84
C PHE A 199 -19.82 0.44 -11.79
N TYR A 200 -19.20 1.07 -12.79
CA TYR A 200 -19.89 1.75 -13.88
C TYR A 200 -19.27 1.34 -15.21
N CYS A 201 -20.10 0.96 -16.18
CA CYS A 201 -19.65 0.56 -17.50
C CYS A 201 -20.78 0.72 -18.51
N THR A 202 -20.50 1.36 -19.64
CA THR A 202 -21.48 1.56 -20.73
C THR A 202 -21.51 0.41 -21.75
N GLN A 203 -20.59 -0.53 -21.64
CA GLN A 203 -20.51 -1.73 -22.48
C GLN A 203 -20.30 -2.96 -21.60
N PRO A 204 -20.95 -4.12 -21.90
CA PRO A 204 -20.79 -5.30 -21.07
C PRO A 204 -19.34 -5.81 -21.13
N GLN A 205 -18.81 -6.22 -19.98
CA GLN A 205 -17.46 -6.75 -19.82
C GLN A 205 -17.50 -8.04 -19.02
N LYS A 206 -16.53 -8.92 -19.22
CA LYS A 206 -16.31 -10.11 -18.39
C LYS A 206 -14.96 -10.03 -17.74
N VAL A 207 -14.94 -10.18 -16.43
CA VAL A 207 -13.69 -10.11 -15.66
C VAL A 207 -13.57 -11.32 -14.74
N VAL A 208 -12.35 -11.60 -14.33
CA VAL A 208 -12.03 -12.59 -13.30
C VAL A 208 -11.60 -11.82 -12.06
N LEU A 209 -12.33 -11.99 -10.98
CA LEU A 209 -11.88 -11.56 -9.66
C LEU A 209 -11.15 -12.72 -8.97
N SER A 210 -9.98 -12.47 -8.43
CA SER A 210 -9.22 -13.49 -7.71
C SER A 210 -8.77 -13.01 -6.32
N ALA A 211 -8.80 -13.92 -5.35
CA ALA A 211 -8.20 -13.74 -4.03
C ALA A 211 -6.92 -14.58 -3.93
N ASN A 212 -5.85 -13.98 -3.38
CA ASN A 212 -4.54 -14.62 -3.18
C ASN A 212 -3.95 -15.22 -4.48
N ARG A 213 -4.37 -14.72 -5.66
CA ARG A 213 -4.03 -15.29 -6.99
C ARG A 213 -4.41 -16.77 -7.17
N ARG A 214 -5.23 -17.32 -6.32
CA ARG A 214 -5.56 -18.75 -6.29
C ARG A 214 -7.06 -19.01 -6.40
N PHE A 215 -7.86 -18.33 -5.61
CA PHE A 215 -9.30 -18.48 -5.62
C PHE A 215 -9.92 -17.50 -6.61
N THR A 216 -10.71 -17.96 -7.56
CA THR A 216 -11.21 -17.13 -8.65
C THR A 216 -12.73 -17.24 -8.80
N THR A 217 -13.35 -16.18 -9.30
CA THR A 217 -14.72 -16.20 -9.79
C THR A 217 -14.84 -15.33 -11.04
N ASP A 218 -15.67 -15.77 -11.98
CA ASP A 218 -16.03 -14.99 -13.14
C ASP A 218 -17.13 -14.01 -12.79
N LEU A 219 -16.98 -12.76 -13.21
CA LEU A 219 -17.97 -11.73 -13.02
C LEU A 219 -18.41 -11.17 -14.37
N GLU A 220 -19.71 -11.04 -14.54
CA GLU A 220 -20.29 -10.33 -15.66
C GLU A 220 -20.62 -8.90 -15.24
N ILE A 221 -19.92 -7.95 -15.86
CA ILE A 221 -20.13 -6.52 -15.68
C ILE A 221 -21.14 -6.10 -16.74
N THR A 222 -22.37 -5.85 -16.34
CA THR A 222 -23.45 -5.46 -17.25
C THR A 222 -23.35 -3.99 -17.63
N ALA A 223 -23.73 -3.64 -18.84
CA ALA A 223 -23.82 -2.25 -19.26
C ALA A 223 -24.97 -1.53 -18.54
N SER A 224 -24.71 -0.31 -18.09
CA SER A 224 -25.71 0.56 -17.47
C SER A 224 -25.35 2.02 -17.66
N ASN A 225 -26.33 2.89 -17.65
CA ASN A 225 -26.15 4.34 -17.58
C ASN A 225 -26.08 4.84 -16.12
N ASP A 226 -26.07 3.93 -15.17
CA ASP A 226 -25.98 4.24 -13.74
C ASP A 226 -25.00 3.29 -13.03
N TRP A 227 -24.59 3.67 -11.82
CA TRP A 227 -23.77 2.84 -10.96
C TRP A 227 -24.49 1.57 -10.54
N GLN A 228 -23.80 0.47 -10.64
CA GLN A 228 -24.25 -0.82 -10.16
C GLN A 228 -23.41 -1.25 -8.94
N SER A 229 -23.98 -2.11 -8.13
CA SER A 229 -23.29 -2.70 -6.96
C SER A 229 -23.23 -4.21 -7.09
N MET A 230 -22.13 -4.78 -6.64
CA MET A 230 -21.94 -6.22 -6.56
C MET A 230 -21.49 -6.60 -5.15
N THR A 231 -22.04 -7.71 -4.64
CA THR A 231 -21.66 -8.27 -3.33
C THR A 231 -21.29 -9.73 -3.51
N LEU A 232 -20.09 -10.09 -3.04
CA LEU A 232 -19.49 -11.41 -3.25
C LEU A 232 -19.19 -12.09 -1.92
N PRO A 233 -19.89 -13.16 -1.55
CA PRO A 233 -19.48 -14.04 -0.45
C PRO A 233 -18.21 -14.82 -0.85
N ALA A 234 -17.33 -15.08 0.13
CA ALA A 234 -16.05 -15.75 -0.08
C ALA A 234 -16.17 -17.07 -0.84
N LYS A 235 -17.17 -17.86 -0.49
CA LYS A 235 -17.41 -19.19 -1.08
C LYS A 235 -17.65 -19.22 -2.59
N GLN A 236 -17.96 -18.06 -3.21
CA GLN A 236 -18.10 -17.97 -4.67
C GLN A 236 -16.75 -17.99 -5.40
N LEU A 237 -15.64 -17.72 -4.70
CA LEU A 237 -14.33 -17.82 -5.28
C LEU A 237 -13.81 -19.25 -5.12
N LEU A 238 -13.50 -19.90 -6.23
CA LEU A 238 -13.12 -21.31 -6.26
C LEU A 238 -11.65 -21.51 -6.61
N SER A 239 -11.04 -22.53 -6.02
CA SER A 239 -9.74 -23.07 -6.42
C SER A 239 -9.87 -24.59 -6.50
N HIS A 240 -9.76 -25.15 -7.70
CA HIS A 240 -9.94 -26.60 -7.94
C HIS A 240 -11.25 -27.17 -7.33
N GLY A 241 -12.35 -26.42 -7.46
CA GLY A 241 -13.66 -26.79 -6.92
C GLY A 241 -13.86 -26.51 -5.43
N VAL A 242 -12.84 -26.06 -4.70
CA VAL A 242 -12.92 -25.72 -3.28
C VAL A 242 -13.12 -24.21 -3.13
N GLY A 243 -14.16 -23.79 -2.41
CA GLY A 243 -14.45 -22.40 -2.14
C GLY A 243 -13.45 -21.75 -1.17
N LEU A 244 -13.21 -20.44 -1.32
CA LEU A 244 -12.52 -19.65 -0.30
C LEU A 244 -13.35 -19.72 1.00
N SER A 245 -12.74 -20.19 2.08
CA SER A 245 -13.46 -20.44 3.34
C SER A 245 -14.04 -19.15 3.94
N ASP A 246 -13.26 -18.06 3.89
CA ASP A 246 -13.64 -16.75 4.43
C ASP A 246 -12.76 -15.66 3.84
N TRP A 247 -13.27 -14.44 3.70
CA TRP A 247 -12.47 -13.30 3.23
C TRP A 247 -11.35 -12.92 4.20
N SER A 248 -11.46 -13.23 5.48
CA SER A 248 -10.42 -12.96 6.48
C SER A 248 -9.10 -13.68 6.22
N VAL A 249 -9.06 -14.70 5.36
CA VAL A 249 -7.83 -15.38 4.94
C VAL A 249 -7.23 -14.80 3.64
N ALA A 250 -7.90 -13.81 3.03
CA ALA A 250 -7.40 -13.14 1.84
C ALA A 250 -6.38 -12.04 2.20
N ASP A 251 -5.23 -12.03 1.52
CA ASP A 251 -4.19 -10.99 1.63
C ASP A 251 -4.13 -10.08 0.43
N SER A 252 -4.79 -10.47 -0.65
CA SER A 252 -4.88 -9.65 -1.86
C SER A 252 -6.09 -10.04 -2.70
N ILE A 253 -6.58 -9.06 -3.47
CA ILE A 253 -7.48 -9.31 -4.59
C ILE A 253 -6.90 -8.76 -5.87
N SER A 254 -7.30 -9.34 -7.00
CA SER A 254 -7.01 -8.80 -8.33
C SER A 254 -8.21 -8.96 -9.24
N ILE A 255 -8.34 -8.04 -10.20
CA ILE A 255 -9.37 -8.04 -11.22
C ILE A 255 -8.67 -8.03 -12.57
N MET A 256 -8.96 -9.06 -13.38
CA MET A 256 -8.34 -9.29 -14.67
C MET A 256 -9.43 -9.36 -15.76
N PRO A 257 -9.19 -8.87 -16.97
CA PRO A 257 -10.14 -9.07 -18.07
C PRO A 257 -10.18 -10.53 -18.51
N LYS A 258 -11.32 -10.98 -18.97
CA LYS A 258 -11.44 -12.22 -19.76
C LYS A 258 -11.12 -11.94 -21.24
N PRO A 259 -10.76 -12.96 -22.03
CA PRO A 259 -10.59 -12.81 -23.47
C PRO A 259 -11.81 -12.14 -24.13
N GLY A 260 -11.56 -11.14 -24.95
CA GLY A 260 -12.59 -10.35 -25.63
C GLY A 260 -13.20 -9.21 -24.79
N SER A 261 -12.74 -9.02 -23.56
CA SER A 261 -13.17 -7.91 -22.68
C SER A 261 -12.10 -6.83 -22.55
N ASP A 262 -12.54 -5.61 -22.26
CA ASP A 262 -11.67 -4.45 -22.04
C ASP A 262 -11.96 -3.82 -20.67
N ILE A 263 -11.18 -4.22 -19.66
CA ILE A 263 -11.36 -3.75 -18.29
C ILE A 263 -11.08 -2.24 -18.13
N THR A 264 -10.39 -1.62 -19.09
CA THR A 264 -10.12 -0.17 -19.06
C THR A 264 -11.39 0.67 -19.28
N LYS A 265 -12.49 0.03 -19.69
CA LYS A 265 -13.82 0.65 -19.85
C LYS A 265 -14.68 0.58 -18.60
N VAL A 266 -14.20 -0.08 -17.55
CA VAL A 266 -14.93 -0.20 -16.28
C VAL A 266 -14.35 0.77 -15.26
N VAL A 267 -15.21 1.56 -14.64
CA VAL A 267 -14.87 2.36 -13.47
C VAL A 267 -15.32 1.61 -12.23
N PHE A 268 -14.42 1.43 -11.27
CA PHE A 268 -14.68 0.79 -9.99
C PHE A 268 -14.62 1.81 -8.86
N ALA A 269 -15.44 1.61 -7.82
CA ALA A 269 -15.47 2.47 -6.64
C ALA A 269 -15.93 1.71 -5.38
N GLU A 270 -15.73 2.32 -4.22
CA GLU A 270 -16.31 1.93 -2.93
C GLU A 270 -16.14 0.44 -2.57
N PHE A 271 -14.93 -0.08 -2.65
CA PHE A 271 -14.65 -1.42 -2.14
C PHE A 271 -14.75 -1.43 -0.62
N LYS A 272 -15.61 -2.29 -0.08
CA LYS A 272 -15.86 -2.38 1.36
C LYS A 272 -16.30 -3.77 1.80
N TRP A 273 -16.13 -4.04 3.09
CA TRP A 273 -16.73 -5.20 3.74
C TRP A 273 -18.15 -4.89 4.16
N VAL A 274 -19.06 -5.86 3.95
CA VAL A 274 -20.45 -5.81 4.39
C VAL A 274 -20.82 -7.16 5.06
N GLU A 275 -21.80 -7.13 5.93
CA GLU A 275 -22.35 -8.32 6.60
C GLU A 275 -23.10 -9.27 5.64
#